data_26e8d53cd7537f5820844a0821d9c085
#
_entry.id   26e8d53cd7537f5820844a0821d9c085
#
_cell.length_a   1.000
_cell.length_b   1.000
_cell.length_c   1.000
_cell.angle_alpha   90.00
_cell.angle_beta   90.00
_cell.angle_gamma   90.00
#
_symmetry.space_group_name_H-M   'P 1'
#
loop_
_entity.id
_entity.type
_entity.pdbx_description
1 polymer ?
#
loop_
_entity_poly.entity_id
_entity_poly.type
_entity_poly.pdbx_seq_one_letter_code
_entity_poly.pdbx_strand_id
1 'polypeptide(L)'
;MSTEAKNVYVFGAGRTDGDARMKNLLGGKGANLAEMCRLGILVPPGFTISTEVCTVYSEQGQDPVVKLIEAEVMAGVAFVEQEMGKKFGDAADPLLLSVRSGSRASMPGMMDTILNLGLNDEAVAGLARKANNERFAWDSYRRFVQMYGDVVMGLKPVSKEEHDPFEVVIDMLKEKKGVQLDTELDTDDLKELVLRFKGLIRARVGREFPTDPWEQLWGAVMAVFQSWNNDRAKVYRELNDIPDSWGTAVNVQAMVFGNLGEHSGTGVAFTRDAGTGEDLFNGEFLINAQGEDVVAGTRTPQQVTLEGSRRWAQLALVSEEERRSKFPSLEELMPDIYQQLLQAETNLENHYRDMQDVEFTIQEGRLWMLQTRNGKRTGAAMVRIAMQMLKQGMIDEKEALKRVDPERLNELLHPVFD
;
A
#
# COMPACT_ATOMS: atom_id res chain seq x y z
N MET A 1 -19.07 34.92 -5.50
CA MET A 1 -18.99 33.51 -5.95
C MET A 1 -18.46 32.73 -4.78
N SER A 2 -19.29 31.96 -4.08
CA SER A 2 -18.80 31.04 -3.06
C SER A 2 -17.96 30.00 -3.79
N THR A 3 -16.66 29.97 -3.56
CA THR A 3 -15.83 28.83 -3.97
C THR A 3 -16.39 27.62 -3.23
N GLU A 4 -17.09 26.73 -3.94
CA GLU A 4 -17.47 25.42 -3.39
C GLU A 4 -16.19 24.80 -2.81
N ALA A 5 -16.31 24.29 -1.58
CA ALA A 5 -15.17 23.67 -0.91
C ALA A 5 -14.75 22.46 -1.73
N LYS A 6 -13.50 22.40 -2.12
CA LYS A 6 -12.93 21.29 -2.87
C LYS A 6 -12.78 20.07 -1.96
N ASN A 7 -13.29 18.92 -2.41
CA ASN A 7 -13.27 17.66 -1.64
C ASN A 7 -12.32 16.61 -2.21
N VAL A 8 -11.97 16.70 -3.50
CA VAL A 8 -11.13 15.73 -4.21
C VAL A 8 -9.89 16.40 -4.78
N TYR A 9 -8.71 15.87 -4.45
CA TYR A 9 -7.41 16.42 -4.78
C TYR A 9 -6.60 15.43 -5.59
N VAL A 10 -6.36 15.73 -6.87
CA VAL A 10 -5.58 14.86 -7.76
C VAL A 10 -4.08 14.96 -7.48
N PHE A 11 -3.36 13.88 -7.75
CA PHE A 11 -1.89 13.82 -7.73
C PHE A 11 -1.39 12.93 -8.89
N GLY A 12 -0.37 13.41 -9.59
CA GLY A 12 0.22 12.76 -10.75
C GLY A 12 1.27 13.66 -11.40
N ALA A 13 1.90 13.19 -12.49
CA ALA A 13 2.96 13.93 -13.17
C ALA A 13 2.44 15.19 -13.84
N GLY A 14 1.24 15.15 -14.43
CA GLY A 14 0.68 16.30 -15.14
C GLY A 14 0.08 17.39 -14.24
N ARG A 15 -0.42 16.99 -13.05
CA ARG A 15 -1.06 17.90 -12.11
C ARG A 15 -1.06 17.35 -10.70
N THR A 16 -0.80 18.22 -9.72
CA THR A 16 -0.90 17.91 -8.29
C THR A 16 -1.54 19.05 -7.53
N ASP A 17 -2.64 18.78 -6.84
CA ASP A 17 -3.45 19.78 -6.15
C ASP A 17 -3.06 19.95 -4.66
N GLY A 18 -2.36 18.99 -4.06
CA GLY A 18 -1.99 18.97 -2.64
C GLY A 18 -0.50 19.17 -2.38
N ASP A 19 -0.14 19.21 -1.10
CA ASP A 19 1.24 19.21 -0.61
C ASP A 19 1.35 18.64 0.81
N ALA A 20 2.59 18.48 1.33
CA ALA A 20 2.89 17.88 2.64
C ALA A 20 2.26 18.63 3.83
N ARG A 21 1.89 19.93 3.69
CA ARG A 21 1.28 20.74 4.75
C ARG A 21 -0.19 20.41 4.95
N MET A 22 -0.81 19.76 3.96
CA MET A 22 -2.24 19.47 3.95
C MET A 22 -2.61 18.16 4.65
N LYS A 23 -1.78 17.66 5.59
CA LYS A 23 -2.01 16.40 6.31
C LYS A 23 -3.36 16.33 7.05
N ASN A 24 -3.85 17.48 7.52
CA ASN A 24 -5.15 17.53 8.19
C ASN A 24 -6.32 17.26 7.24
N LEU A 25 -6.17 17.60 5.97
CA LEU A 25 -7.20 17.49 4.96
C LEU A 25 -7.06 16.20 4.11
N LEU A 26 -5.82 15.88 3.72
CA LEU A 26 -5.53 14.75 2.83
C LEU A 26 -5.06 13.48 3.55
N GLY A 27 -4.95 13.55 4.89
CA GLY A 27 -4.28 12.53 5.66
C GLY A 27 -2.78 12.47 5.37
N GLY A 28 -2.04 11.69 6.14
CA GLY A 28 -0.59 11.54 5.94
C GLY A 28 -0.24 10.94 4.58
N LYS A 29 -0.99 9.92 4.15
CA LYS A 29 -0.73 9.24 2.87
C LYS A 29 -1.00 10.15 1.66
N GLY A 30 -2.17 10.78 1.58
CA GLY A 30 -2.53 11.67 0.46
C GLY A 30 -1.60 12.88 0.35
N ALA A 31 -1.27 13.52 1.46
CA ALA A 31 -0.35 14.65 1.50
C ALA A 31 1.06 14.25 1.02
N ASN A 32 1.56 13.09 1.44
CA ASN A 32 2.89 12.61 1.03
C ASN A 32 2.92 12.14 -0.44
N LEU A 33 1.85 11.51 -0.95
CA LEU A 33 1.73 11.18 -2.38
C LEU A 33 1.78 12.44 -3.25
N ALA A 34 1.02 13.47 -2.88
CA ALA A 34 1.05 14.75 -3.57
C ALA A 34 2.45 15.40 -3.50
N GLU A 35 3.10 15.38 -2.34
CA GLU A 35 4.44 15.94 -2.18
C GLU A 35 5.49 15.21 -3.03
N MET A 36 5.47 13.87 -3.06
CA MET A 36 6.37 13.10 -3.94
C MET A 36 6.20 13.48 -5.41
N CYS A 37 4.96 13.66 -5.89
CA CYS A 37 4.71 14.16 -7.25
C CYS A 37 5.34 15.55 -7.47
N ARG A 38 5.22 16.47 -6.49
CA ARG A 38 5.81 17.82 -6.57
C ARG A 38 7.34 17.80 -6.59
N LEU A 39 7.96 16.81 -5.96
CA LEU A 39 9.40 16.57 -5.99
C LEU A 39 9.87 15.88 -7.29
N GLY A 40 8.97 15.62 -8.24
CA GLY A 40 9.29 14.92 -9.49
C GLY A 40 9.52 13.42 -9.32
N ILE A 41 9.17 12.85 -8.18
CA ILE A 41 9.24 11.41 -7.93
C ILE A 41 8.05 10.74 -8.61
N LEU A 42 8.33 9.66 -9.33
CA LEU A 42 7.29 8.94 -10.06
C LEU A 42 6.37 8.17 -9.10
N VAL A 43 5.13 8.60 -9.06
CA VAL A 43 4.04 8.02 -8.24
C VAL A 43 2.91 7.60 -9.19
N PRO A 44 2.29 6.43 -9.02
CA PRO A 44 1.08 6.10 -9.78
C PRO A 44 0.03 7.19 -9.57
N PRO A 45 -0.57 7.76 -10.64
CA PRO A 45 -1.52 8.86 -10.49
C PRO A 45 -2.76 8.42 -9.71
N GLY A 46 -3.38 9.40 -9.05
CA GLY A 46 -4.55 9.16 -8.23
C GLY A 46 -5.21 10.44 -7.76
N PHE A 47 -6.12 10.27 -6.83
CA PHE A 47 -6.74 11.38 -6.12
C PHE A 47 -7.04 11.01 -4.66
N THR A 48 -7.12 12.04 -3.83
CA THR A 48 -7.47 11.91 -2.41
C THR A 48 -8.82 12.58 -2.16
N ILE A 49 -9.77 11.85 -1.59
CA ILE A 49 -11.01 12.39 -1.03
C ILE A 49 -10.69 12.81 0.40
N SER A 50 -11.02 14.05 0.75
CA SER A 50 -10.59 14.69 2.01
C SER A 50 -11.20 14.06 3.27
N THR A 51 -10.54 14.30 4.42
CA THR A 51 -11.05 13.87 5.73
C THR A 51 -12.39 14.52 6.09
N GLU A 52 -12.71 15.70 5.54
CA GLU A 52 -13.98 16.40 5.77
C GLU A 52 -15.16 15.60 5.23
N VAL A 53 -14.98 14.89 4.10
CA VAL A 53 -16.00 14.00 3.55
C VAL A 53 -16.29 12.82 4.47
N CYS A 54 -15.29 12.32 5.22
CA CYS A 54 -15.49 11.29 6.24
C CYS A 54 -16.42 11.78 7.36
N THR A 55 -16.34 13.05 7.74
CA THR A 55 -17.25 13.67 8.72
C THR A 55 -18.68 13.67 8.18
N VAL A 56 -18.89 14.08 6.93
CA VAL A 56 -20.21 14.04 6.28
C VAL A 56 -20.75 12.60 6.23
N TYR A 57 -19.88 11.63 5.89
CA TYR A 57 -20.26 10.22 5.92
C TYR A 57 -20.72 9.76 7.30
N SER A 58 -20.01 10.13 8.35
CA SER A 58 -20.31 9.73 9.72
C SER A 58 -21.61 10.34 10.24
N GLU A 59 -21.93 11.56 9.82
CA GLU A 59 -23.13 12.29 10.28
C GLU A 59 -24.37 11.99 9.46
N GLN A 60 -24.23 11.78 8.15
CA GLN A 60 -25.35 11.77 7.19
C GLN A 60 -25.45 10.49 6.36
N GLY A 61 -24.43 9.62 6.41
CA GLY A 61 -24.40 8.35 5.67
C GLY A 61 -23.96 8.50 4.21
N GLN A 62 -24.18 7.45 3.42
CA GLN A 62 -23.64 7.29 2.08
C GLN A 62 -24.23 8.24 1.04
N ASP A 63 -25.57 8.34 0.94
CA ASP A 63 -26.23 9.07 -0.15
C ASP A 63 -25.85 10.56 -0.23
N PRO A 64 -25.78 11.31 0.90
CA PRO A 64 -25.29 12.70 0.88
C PRO A 64 -23.84 12.82 0.42
N VAL A 65 -22.97 11.87 0.79
CA VAL A 65 -21.57 11.85 0.36
C VAL A 65 -21.48 11.70 -1.15
N VAL A 66 -22.17 10.71 -1.74
CA VAL A 66 -22.18 10.51 -3.20
C VAL A 66 -22.63 11.79 -3.90
N LYS A 67 -23.74 12.39 -3.49
CA LYS A 67 -24.23 13.65 -4.09
C LYS A 67 -23.23 14.81 -3.95
N LEU A 68 -22.47 14.86 -2.87
CA LEU A 68 -21.50 15.91 -2.60
C LEU A 68 -20.28 15.82 -3.52
N ILE A 69 -19.78 14.61 -3.78
CA ILE A 69 -18.45 14.44 -4.42
C ILE A 69 -18.47 13.69 -5.76
N GLU A 70 -19.64 13.24 -6.25
CA GLU A 70 -19.72 12.42 -7.48
C GLU A 70 -19.01 13.07 -8.68
N ALA A 71 -19.30 14.34 -8.95
CA ALA A 71 -18.69 15.06 -10.08
C ALA A 71 -17.16 15.18 -9.92
N GLU A 72 -16.68 15.44 -8.69
CA GLU A 72 -15.24 15.54 -8.42
C GLU A 72 -14.54 14.18 -8.52
N VAL A 73 -15.18 13.08 -8.05
CA VAL A 73 -14.66 11.72 -8.18
C VAL A 73 -14.60 11.29 -9.64
N MET A 74 -15.63 11.56 -10.44
CA MET A 74 -15.62 11.30 -11.88
C MET A 74 -14.50 12.06 -12.60
N ALA A 75 -14.29 13.32 -12.26
CA ALA A 75 -13.18 14.11 -12.79
C ALA A 75 -11.81 13.55 -12.32
N GLY A 76 -11.71 13.06 -11.09
CA GLY A 76 -10.53 12.39 -10.56
C GLY A 76 -10.20 11.10 -11.33
N VAL A 77 -11.19 10.25 -11.59
CA VAL A 77 -11.01 9.03 -12.40
C VAL A 77 -10.58 9.40 -13.83
N ALA A 78 -11.24 10.39 -14.46
CA ALA A 78 -10.87 10.83 -15.80
C ALA A 78 -9.42 11.37 -15.87
N PHE A 79 -8.95 12.05 -14.82
CA PHE A 79 -7.56 12.46 -14.70
C PHE A 79 -6.61 11.24 -14.67
N VAL A 80 -6.92 10.23 -13.85
CA VAL A 80 -6.10 9.02 -13.76
C VAL A 80 -6.10 8.24 -15.08
N GLU A 81 -7.24 8.16 -15.76
CA GLU A 81 -7.35 7.57 -17.10
C GLU A 81 -6.42 8.26 -18.12
N GLN A 82 -6.41 9.58 -18.11
CA GLN A 82 -5.55 10.36 -19.00
C GLN A 82 -4.07 10.14 -18.71
N GLU A 83 -3.65 10.16 -17.42
CA GLU A 83 -2.25 9.95 -17.02
C GLU A 83 -1.76 8.53 -17.33
N MET A 84 -2.64 7.52 -17.22
CA MET A 84 -2.28 6.12 -17.46
C MET A 84 -2.51 5.67 -18.90
N GLY A 85 -3.24 6.44 -19.72
CA GLY A 85 -3.63 6.04 -21.07
C GLY A 85 -4.57 4.84 -21.12
N LYS A 86 -5.36 4.61 -20.06
CA LYS A 86 -6.27 3.48 -19.87
C LYS A 86 -7.65 3.97 -19.49
N LYS A 87 -8.65 3.08 -19.55
CA LYS A 87 -10.03 3.41 -19.18
C LYS A 87 -10.51 2.54 -18.00
N PHE A 88 -11.18 3.17 -17.05
CA PHE A 88 -11.84 2.47 -15.95
C PHE A 88 -13.08 1.76 -16.48
N GLY A 89 -13.15 0.44 -16.27
CA GLY A 89 -14.21 -0.40 -16.81
C GLY A 89 -14.02 -0.86 -18.25
N ASP A 90 -12.88 -0.57 -18.90
CA ASP A 90 -12.58 -1.12 -20.22
C ASP A 90 -12.32 -2.62 -20.15
N ALA A 91 -13.00 -3.37 -21.04
CA ALA A 91 -12.85 -4.83 -21.09
C ALA A 91 -11.56 -5.31 -21.81
N ALA A 92 -10.87 -4.42 -22.53
CA ALA A 92 -9.69 -4.77 -23.33
C ALA A 92 -8.36 -4.41 -22.64
N ASP A 93 -8.25 -3.20 -22.06
CA ASP A 93 -7.10 -2.70 -21.32
C ASP A 93 -7.57 -1.92 -20.08
N PRO A 94 -8.06 -2.62 -19.04
CA PRO A 94 -8.69 -1.97 -17.91
C PRO A 94 -7.72 -1.12 -17.10
N LEU A 95 -8.14 0.08 -16.72
CA LEU A 95 -7.54 0.79 -15.60
C LEU A 95 -8.00 0.12 -14.31
N LEU A 96 -7.07 -0.38 -13.52
CA LEU A 96 -7.37 -0.89 -12.19
C LEU A 96 -6.96 0.12 -11.12
N LEU A 97 -7.73 0.20 -10.05
CA LEU A 97 -7.54 1.15 -8.97
C LEU A 97 -7.32 0.44 -7.63
N SER A 98 -6.59 1.10 -6.74
CA SER A 98 -6.57 0.80 -5.31
C SER A 98 -7.32 1.88 -4.55
N VAL A 99 -8.04 1.49 -3.50
CA VAL A 99 -8.74 2.40 -2.58
C VAL A 99 -8.21 2.15 -1.19
N ARG A 100 -7.53 3.16 -0.63
CA ARG A 100 -6.78 3.03 0.62
C ARG A 100 -7.11 4.17 1.59
N SER A 101 -7.17 3.85 2.88
CA SER A 101 -7.31 4.86 3.93
C SER A 101 -6.07 5.76 4.04
N GLY A 102 -6.30 7.00 4.50
CA GLY A 102 -5.27 7.98 4.74
C GLY A 102 -5.58 8.85 5.95
N SER A 103 -5.37 8.33 7.17
CA SER A 103 -5.55 9.11 8.40
C SER A 103 -4.43 10.14 8.61
N ARG A 104 -4.68 11.14 9.46
CA ARG A 104 -3.68 12.17 9.85
C ARG A 104 -2.52 11.54 10.62
N ALA A 105 -2.83 10.58 11.50
CA ALA A 105 -1.85 9.76 12.21
C ALA A 105 -1.68 8.42 11.50
N SER A 106 -0.46 7.86 11.56
CA SER A 106 -0.20 6.52 11.02
C SER A 106 -0.86 5.46 11.90
N MET A 107 -1.76 4.66 11.31
CA MET A 107 -2.51 3.59 11.99
C MET A 107 -2.36 2.27 11.21
N PRO A 108 -1.17 1.63 11.25
CA PRO A 108 -0.87 0.44 10.44
C PRO A 108 -1.83 -0.72 10.75
N GLY A 109 -2.44 -1.32 9.72
CA GLY A 109 -3.32 -2.48 9.88
C GLY A 109 -4.69 -2.20 10.52
N MET A 110 -4.98 -0.94 10.88
CA MET A 110 -6.22 -0.59 11.58
C MET A 110 -7.40 -0.33 10.64
N MET A 111 -7.14 0.13 9.44
CA MET A 111 -8.14 0.48 8.43
C MET A 111 -7.98 -0.33 7.16
N ASP A 112 -9.04 -0.38 6.38
CA ASP A 112 -9.14 -1.28 5.25
C ASP A 112 -8.50 -0.70 3.96
N THR A 113 -8.16 -1.61 3.05
CA THR A 113 -7.60 -1.36 1.72
C THR A 113 -8.29 -2.28 0.74
N ILE A 114 -8.60 -1.80 -0.45
CA ILE A 114 -9.11 -2.59 -1.56
C ILE A 114 -8.18 -2.40 -2.76
N LEU A 115 -7.71 -3.50 -3.35
CA LEU A 115 -6.82 -3.54 -4.50
C LEU A 115 -7.52 -4.15 -5.71
N ASN A 116 -6.97 -3.91 -6.90
CA ASN A 116 -7.44 -4.49 -8.18
C ASN A 116 -8.90 -4.15 -8.54
N LEU A 117 -9.41 -3.02 -8.03
CA LEU A 117 -10.76 -2.55 -8.26
C LEU A 117 -10.94 -2.19 -9.75
N GLY A 118 -12.05 -2.60 -10.33
CA GLY A 118 -12.36 -2.49 -11.75
C GLY A 118 -12.35 -3.82 -12.49
N LEU A 119 -11.89 -4.92 -11.84
CA LEU A 119 -11.95 -6.26 -12.42
C LEU A 119 -13.38 -6.82 -12.35
N ASN A 120 -13.76 -7.47 -13.45
CA ASN A 120 -14.95 -8.28 -13.60
C ASN A 120 -14.66 -9.41 -14.61
N ASP A 121 -15.66 -10.20 -14.96
CA ASP A 121 -15.49 -11.36 -15.85
C ASP A 121 -15.00 -10.99 -17.26
N GLU A 122 -15.31 -9.78 -17.74
CA GLU A 122 -14.86 -9.29 -19.06
C GLU A 122 -13.47 -8.66 -18.98
N ALA A 123 -13.24 -7.81 -17.97
CA ALA A 123 -11.99 -7.09 -17.79
C ALA A 123 -10.80 -8.02 -17.47
N VAL A 124 -11.03 -9.14 -16.75
CA VAL A 124 -9.97 -10.11 -16.45
C VAL A 124 -9.39 -10.75 -17.74
N ALA A 125 -10.22 -11.02 -18.73
CA ALA A 125 -9.77 -11.56 -20.01
C ALA A 125 -8.95 -10.54 -20.81
N GLY A 126 -9.30 -9.24 -20.72
CA GLY A 126 -8.52 -8.14 -21.28
C GLY A 126 -7.16 -8.01 -20.62
N LEU A 127 -7.14 -7.99 -19.29
CA LEU A 127 -5.91 -7.95 -18.51
C LEU A 127 -4.98 -9.12 -18.83
N ALA A 128 -5.52 -10.34 -18.96
CA ALA A 128 -4.76 -11.53 -19.30
C ALA A 128 -4.07 -11.40 -20.68
N ARG A 129 -4.81 -10.92 -21.68
CA ARG A 129 -4.24 -10.68 -23.02
C ARG A 129 -3.18 -9.59 -22.99
N LYS A 130 -3.43 -8.47 -22.30
CA LYS A 130 -2.53 -7.32 -22.25
C LYS A 130 -1.22 -7.66 -21.53
N ALA A 131 -1.31 -8.36 -20.42
CA ALA A 131 -0.16 -8.81 -19.64
C ALA A 131 0.54 -10.04 -20.25
N ASN A 132 -0.04 -10.67 -21.27
CA ASN A 132 0.39 -11.96 -21.78
C ASN A 132 0.63 -13.01 -20.65
N ASN A 133 -0.19 -12.92 -19.60
CA ASN A 133 -0.09 -13.75 -18.41
C ASN A 133 -1.49 -13.98 -17.81
N GLU A 134 -2.10 -15.11 -18.21
CA GLU A 134 -3.45 -15.45 -17.79
C GLU A 134 -3.52 -15.76 -16.29
N ARG A 135 -2.49 -16.44 -15.75
CA ARG A 135 -2.44 -16.76 -14.34
C ARG A 135 -2.41 -15.48 -13.47
N PHE A 136 -1.59 -14.51 -13.83
CA PHE A 136 -1.53 -13.20 -13.16
C PHE A 136 -2.91 -12.52 -13.11
N ALA A 137 -3.61 -12.47 -14.25
CA ALA A 137 -4.90 -11.81 -14.33
C ALA A 137 -5.95 -12.47 -13.43
N TRP A 138 -6.01 -13.81 -13.45
CA TRP A 138 -6.96 -14.56 -12.62
C TRP A 138 -6.59 -14.55 -11.13
N ASP A 139 -5.31 -14.55 -10.76
CA ASP A 139 -4.89 -14.36 -9.37
C ASP A 139 -5.26 -12.94 -8.86
N SER A 140 -5.06 -11.92 -9.68
CA SER A 140 -5.49 -10.54 -9.36
C SER A 140 -7.01 -10.46 -9.15
N TYR A 141 -7.79 -11.17 -9.98
CA TYR A 141 -9.24 -11.20 -9.83
C TYR A 141 -9.69 -12.00 -8.60
N ARG A 142 -9.07 -13.16 -8.35
CA ARG A 142 -9.31 -13.96 -7.14
C ARG A 142 -9.07 -13.12 -5.87
N ARG A 143 -7.91 -12.43 -5.78
CA ARG A 143 -7.58 -11.55 -4.66
C ARG A 143 -8.59 -10.39 -4.53
N PHE A 144 -9.01 -9.81 -5.64
CA PHE A 144 -10.01 -8.73 -5.61
C PHE A 144 -11.37 -9.21 -5.09
N VAL A 145 -11.88 -10.35 -5.57
CA VAL A 145 -13.16 -10.92 -5.10
C VAL A 145 -13.11 -11.26 -3.63
N GLN A 146 -12.00 -11.86 -3.15
CA GLN A 146 -11.77 -12.15 -1.74
C GLN A 146 -11.78 -10.88 -0.90
N MET A 147 -10.94 -9.91 -1.23
CA MET A 147 -10.78 -8.66 -0.48
C MET A 147 -12.06 -7.83 -0.49
N TYR A 148 -12.71 -7.70 -1.63
CA TYR A 148 -13.98 -6.96 -1.75
C TYR A 148 -15.11 -7.66 -0.98
N GLY A 149 -15.19 -8.98 -1.05
CA GLY A 149 -16.14 -9.80 -0.30
C GLY A 149 -15.97 -9.64 1.21
N ASP A 150 -14.73 -9.68 1.70
CA ASP A 150 -14.41 -9.49 3.11
C ASP A 150 -14.65 -8.04 3.58
N VAL A 151 -14.06 -7.06 2.90
CA VAL A 151 -14.02 -5.66 3.36
C VAL A 151 -15.31 -4.91 3.06
N VAL A 152 -15.80 -5.00 1.80
CA VAL A 152 -16.94 -4.17 1.34
C VAL A 152 -18.27 -4.87 1.57
N MET A 153 -18.33 -6.17 1.30
CA MET A 153 -19.57 -6.92 1.44
C MET A 153 -19.76 -7.54 2.83
N GLY A 154 -18.71 -7.48 3.68
CA GLY A 154 -18.77 -7.86 5.08
C GLY A 154 -18.85 -9.37 5.31
N LEU A 155 -18.34 -10.18 4.38
CA LEU A 155 -18.27 -11.63 4.55
C LEU A 155 -17.13 -11.97 5.51
N LYS A 156 -17.48 -12.09 6.79
CA LYS A 156 -16.55 -12.38 7.90
C LYS A 156 -16.92 -13.72 8.55
N PRO A 157 -15.99 -14.33 9.31
CA PRO A 157 -16.34 -15.41 10.24
C PRO A 157 -17.48 -14.98 11.17
N VAL A 158 -18.46 -15.88 11.39
CA VAL A 158 -19.60 -15.59 12.29
C VAL A 158 -19.27 -15.80 13.77
N SER A 159 -18.15 -16.49 14.05
CA SER A 159 -17.65 -16.70 15.43
C SER A 159 -16.12 -16.68 15.43
N LYS A 160 -15.50 -16.58 16.62
CA LYS A 160 -14.04 -16.62 16.76
C LYS A 160 -13.42 -18.00 16.46
N GLU A 161 -14.23 -19.04 16.48
CA GLU A 161 -13.83 -20.41 16.20
C GLU A 161 -13.92 -20.74 14.71
N GLU A 162 -14.65 -19.94 13.92
CA GLU A 162 -14.75 -20.13 12.47
C GLU A 162 -13.48 -19.57 11.79
N HIS A 163 -12.87 -20.38 10.94
CA HIS A 163 -11.79 -19.93 10.06
C HIS A 163 -12.34 -18.99 8.98
N ASP A 164 -11.48 -18.14 8.44
CA ASP A 164 -11.85 -17.25 7.32
C ASP A 164 -12.52 -18.07 6.21
N PRO A 165 -13.74 -17.75 5.79
CA PRO A 165 -14.48 -18.56 4.83
C PRO A 165 -13.82 -18.65 3.45
N PHE A 166 -13.05 -17.63 3.04
CA PHE A 166 -12.30 -17.65 1.79
C PHE A 166 -11.06 -18.55 1.90
N GLU A 167 -10.32 -18.45 3.02
CA GLU A 167 -9.15 -19.28 3.28
C GLU A 167 -9.53 -20.77 3.34
N VAL A 168 -10.66 -21.10 3.93
CA VAL A 168 -11.17 -22.49 3.92
C VAL A 168 -11.34 -23.02 2.49
N VAL A 169 -11.87 -22.21 1.57
CA VAL A 169 -12.06 -22.62 0.18
C VAL A 169 -10.72 -22.78 -0.55
N ILE A 170 -9.75 -21.91 -0.26
CA ILE A 170 -8.38 -22.00 -0.83
C ILE A 170 -7.71 -23.29 -0.33
N ASP A 171 -7.72 -23.53 0.98
CA ASP A 171 -7.08 -24.68 1.60
C ASP A 171 -7.66 -26.02 1.11
N MET A 172 -8.98 -26.09 0.97
CA MET A 172 -9.64 -27.26 0.38
C MET A 172 -9.18 -27.53 -1.06
N LEU A 173 -8.94 -26.47 -1.85
CA LEU A 173 -8.46 -26.64 -3.22
C LEU A 173 -6.98 -27.04 -3.23
N LYS A 174 -6.14 -26.43 -2.39
CA LYS A 174 -4.72 -26.80 -2.23
C LYS A 174 -4.58 -28.26 -1.79
N GLU A 175 -5.37 -28.70 -0.80
CA GLU A 175 -5.38 -30.10 -0.37
C GLU A 175 -5.77 -31.06 -1.50
N LYS A 176 -6.82 -30.74 -2.25
CA LYS A 176 -7.28 -31.53 -3.42
C LYS A 176 -6.19 -31.67 -4.49
N LYS A 177 -5.37 -30.61 -4.68
CA LYS A 177 -4.29 -30.54 -5.68
C LYS A 177 -2.95 -31.08 -5.16
N GLY A 178 -2.78 -31.22 -3.84
CA GLY A 178 -1.53 -31.67 -3.21
C GLY A 178 -0.44 -30.60 -3.23
N VAL A 179 -0.82 -29.29 -3.22
CA VAL A 179 0.08 -28.14 -3.21
C VAL A 179 0.02 -27.40 -1.86
N GLN A 180 1.05 -26.62 -1.56
CA GLN A 180 1.17 -25.88 -0.28
C GLN A 180 0.95 -24.38 -0.44
N LEU A 181 1.43 -23.80 -1.54
CA LEU A 181 1.46 -22.36 -1.77
C LEU A 181 0.41 -21.95 -2.81
N ASP A 182 -0.17 -20.76 -2.64
CA ASP A 182 -1.09 -20.16 -3.63
C ASP A 182 -0.42 -19.98 -5.00
N THR A 183 0.91 -19.78 -4.99
CA THR A 183 1.71 -19.64 -6.23
C THR A 183 1.79 -20.91 -7.06
N GLU A 184 1.47 -22.07 -6.47
CA GLU A 184 1.46 -23.38 -7.14
C GLU A 184 0.11 -23.70 -7.80
N LEU A 185 -0.94 -22.91 -7.50
CA LEU A 185 -2.24 -23.01 -8.16
C LEU A 185 -2.14 -22.52 -9.62
N ASP A 186 -2.69 -23.29 -10.53
CA ASP A 186 -2.72 -22.94 -11.96
C ASP A 186 -3.88 -22.00 -12.32
N THR A 187 -3.97 -21.60 -13.57
CA THR A 187 -5.00 -20.68 -14.06
C THR A 187 -6.43 -21.23 -13.89
N ASP A 188 -6.63 -22.53 -14.11
CA ASP A 188 -7.95 -23.14 -13.99
C ASP A 188 -8.37 -23.25 -12.51
N ASP A 189 -7.43 -23.50 -11.62
CA ASP A 189 -7.66 -23.44 -10.18
C ASP A 189 -8.10 -22.06 -9.72
N LEU A 190 -7.44 -21.00 -10.20
CA LEU A 190 -7.79 -19.62 -9.87
C LEU A 190 -9.18 -19.22 -10.41
N LYS A 191 -9.54 -19.70 -11.63
CA LYS A 191 -10.90 -19.55 -12.17
C LYS A 191 -11.93 -20.26 -11.28
N GLU A 192 -11.62 -21.49 -10.84
CA GLU A 192 -12.48 -22.23 -9.92
C GLU A 192 -12.66 -21.48 -8.60
N LEU A 193 -11.59 -20.91 -8.03
CA LEU A 193 -11.67 -20.09 -6.80
C LEU A 193 -12.56 -18.88 -6.98
N VAL A 194 -12.42 -18.12 -8.07
CA VAL A 194 -13.28 -16.95 -8.34
C VAL A 194 -14.76 -17.34 -8.36
N LEU A 195 -15.11 -18.44 -9.04
CA LEU A 195 -16.49 -18.95 -9.08
C LEU A 195 -16.99 -19.35 -7.68
N ARG A 196 -16.17 -20.07 -6.93
CA ARG A 196 -16.51 -20.50 -5.56
C ARG A 196 -16.69 -19.32 -4.63
N PHE A 197 -15.82 -18.32 -4.70
CA PHE A 197 -15.90 -17.10 -3.89
C PHE A 197 -17.17 -16.30 -4.18
N LYS A 198 -17.53 -16.12 -5.45
CA LYS A 198 -18.80 -15.48 -5.83
C LYS A 198 -20.02 -16.28 -5.31
N GLY A 199 -19.95 -17.59 -5.41
CA GLY A 199 -20.98 -18.48 -4.84
C GLY A 199 -21.09 -18.36 -3.32
N LEU A 200 -19.97 -18.29 -2.62
CA LEU A 200 -19.89 -18.10 -1.18
C LEU A 200 -20.45 -16.72 -0.76
N ILE A 201 -20.08 -15.65 -1.47
CA ILE A 201 -20.63 -14.30 -1.27
C ILE A 201 -22.16 -14.32 -1.41
N ARG A 202 -22.65 -14.85 -2.52
CA ARG A 202 -24.10 -14.96 -2.74
C ARG A 202 -24.81 -15.73 -1.63
N ALA A 203 -24.24 -16.86 -1.19
CA ALA A 203 -24.83 -17.70 -0.15
C ALA A 203 -24.82 -17.05 1.25
N ARG A 204 -23.75 -16.35 1.61
CA ARG A 204 -23.55 -15.79 2.95
C ARG A 204 -24.08 -14.36 3.09
N VAL A 205 -23.89 -13.54 2.05
CA VAL A 205 -24.26 -12.10 2.05
C VAL A 205 -25.66 -11.87 1.46
N GLY A 206 -26.15 -12.81 0.63
CA GLY A 206 -27.47 -12.70 -0.03
C GLY A 206 -27.49 -11.73 -1.22
N ARG A 207 -26.33 -11.31 -1.71
CA ARG A 207 -26.14 -10.44 -2.89
C ARG A 207 -25.10 -11.01 -3.82
N GLU A 208 -25.22 -10.71 -5.12
CA GLU A 208 -24.18 -11.03 -6.11
C GLU A 208 -22.95 -10.11 -5.91
N PHE A 209 -21.78 -10.60 -6.32
CA PHE A 209 -20.58 -9.76 -6.43
C PHE A 209 -20.79 -8.71 -7.53
N PRO A 210 -20.56 -7.40 -7.27
CA PRO A 210 -20.82 -6.35 -8.25
C PRO A 210 -19.85 -6.44 -9.43
N THR A 211 -20.41 -6.35 -10.64
CA THR A 211 -19.64 -6.35 -11.90
C THR A 211 -19.44 -4.96 -12.50
N ASP A 212 -20.23 -3.97 -12.06
CA ASP A 212 -20.08 -2.57 -12.45
C ASP A 212 -18.90 -1.94 -11.71
N PRO A 213 -17.87 -1.42 -12.41
CA PRO A 213 -16.71 -0.81 -11.78
C PRO A 213 -17.04 0.42 -10.92
N TRP A 214 -18.06 1.19 -11.26
CA TRP A 214 -18.48 2.35 -10.48
C TRP A 214 -19.19 1.94 -9.18
N GLU A 215 -20.02 0.89 -9.22
CA GLU A 215 -20.58 0.29 -8.00
C GLU A 215 -19.47 -0.22 -7.09
N GLN A 216 -18.45 -0.88 -7.66
CA GLN A 216 -17.27 -1.32 -6.93
C GLN A 216 -16.52 -0.15 -6.29
N LEU A 217 -16.29 0.94 -7.02
CA LEU A 217 -15.57 2.12 -6.53
C LEU A 217 -16.31 2.78 -5.36
N TRP A 218 -17.60 3.03 -5.51
CA TRP A 218 -18.40 3.62 -4.44
C TRP A 218 -18.47 2.72 -3.20
N GLY A 219 -18.66 1.43 -3.39
CA GLY A 219 -18.63 0.47 -2.30
C GLY A 219 -17.30 0.50 -1.53
N ALA A 220 -16.18 0.53 -2.25
CA ALA A 220 -14.84 0.59 -1.65
C ALA A 220 -14.58 1.91 -0.91
N VAL A 221 -14.97 3.06 -1.48
CA VAL A 221 -14.82 4.38 -0.82
C VAL A 221 -15.61 4.42 0.49
N MET A 222 -16.85 3.93 0.48
CA MET A 222 -17.69 3.90 1.69
C MET A 222 -17.16 2.93 2.74
N ALA A 223 -16.66 1.77 2.33
CA ALA A 223 -16.05 0.80 3.25
C ALA A 223 -14.80 1.39 3.93
N VAL A 224 -13.97 2.15 3.20
CA VAL A 224 -12.80 2.82 3.79
C VAL A 224 -13.24 3.90 4.79
N PHE A 225 -14.26 4.71 4.51
CA PHE A 225 -14.79 5.64 5.52
C PHE A 225 -15.34 4.92 6.75
N GLN A 226 -16.08 3.82 6.54
CA GLN A 226 -16.61 3.02 7.63
C GLN A 226 -15.49 2.40 8.48
N SER A 227 -14.37 2.03 7.89
CA SER A 227 -13.23 1.40 8.59
C SER A 227 -12.62 2.29 9.67
N TRP A 228 -12.83 3.61 9.61
CA TRP A 228 -12.47 4.53 10.70
C TRP A 228 -13.15 4.15 12.01
N ASN A 229 -14.36 3.59 11.94
CA ASN A 229 -15.18 3.20 13.08
C ASN A 229 -15.12 1.70 13.41
N ASN A 230 -14.21 0.92 12.81
CA ASN A 230 -13.96 -0.46 13.19
C ASN A 230 -13.44 -0.55 14.63
N ASP A 231 -13.75 -1.63 15.34
CA ASP A 231 -13.36 -1.79 16.74
C ASP A 231 -11.83 -1.71 16.94
N ARG A 232 -11.05 -2.36 16.07
CA ARG A 232 -9.58 -2.25 16.08
C ARG A 232 -9.07 -0.81 15.91
N ALA A 233 -9.71 -0.03 15.04
CA ALA A 233 -9.34 1.37 14.82
C ALA A 233 -9.72 2.25 16.00
N LYS A 234 -10.87 2.02 16.66
CA LYS A 234 -11.29 2.73 17.89
C LYS A 234 -10.32 2.46 19.03
N VAL A 235 -10.03 1.19 19.31
CA VAL A 235 -9.07 0.81 20.38
C VAL A 235 -7.70 1.42 20.13
N TYR A 236 -7.21 1.39 18.87
CA TYR A 236 -5.93 2.01 18.52
C TYR A 236 -5.95 3.53 18.78
N ARG A 237 -7.03 4.22 18.42
CA ARG A 237 -7.16 5.66 18.64
C ARG A 237 -7.18 6.00 20.14
N GLU A 238 -7.93 5.25 20.93
CA GLU A 238 -7.96 5.41 22.39
C GLU A 238 -6.57 5.26 23.03
N LEU A 239 -5.81 4.22 22.61
CA LEU A 239 -4.46 3.95 23.11
C LEU A 239 -3.40 4.98 22.67
N ASN A 240 -3.67 5.73 21.62
CA ASN A 240 -2.72 6.70 21.05
C ASN A 240 -3.24 8.15 21.09
N ASP A 241 -4.27 8.45 21.88
CA ASP A 241 -4.85 9.79 22.05
C ASP A 241 -5.24 10.47 20.72
N ILE A 242 -5.75 9.66 19.74
CA ILE A 242 -6.17 10.18 18.43
C ILE A 242 -7.66 10.52 18.48
N PRO A 243 -8.06 11.79 18.25
CA PRO A 243 -9.44 12.20 18.29
C PRO A 243 -10.32 11.52 17.24
N ASP A 244 -11.51 11.04 17.62
CA ASP A 244 -12.49 10.44 16.73
C ASP A 244 -12.94 11.39 15.60
N SER A 245 -12.97 12.68 15.90
CA SER A 245 -13.37 13.74 14.97
C SER A 245 -12.42 13.97 13.80
N TRP A 246 -11.23 13.35 13.81
CA TRP A 246 -10.26 13.54 12.73
C TRP A 246 -10.68 12.88 11.41
N GLY A 247 -11.40 11.76 11.47
CA GLY A 247 -11.77 11.00 10.29
C GLY A 247 -10.57 10.45 9.52
N THR A 248 -10.86 9.85 8.38
CA THR A 248 -9.84 9.39 7.41
C THR A 248 -10.10 9.98 6.03
N ALA A 249 -9.04 10.30 5.30
CA ALA A 249 -9.11 10.51 3.86
C ALA A 249 -9.18 9.17 3.14
N VAL A 250 -9.62 9.18 1.88
CA VAL A 250 -9.60 8.03 0.99
C VAL A 250 -8.70 8.34 -0.20
N ASN A 251 -7.69 7.51 -0.43
CA ASN A 251 -6.79 7.61 -1.55
C ASN A 251 -7.19 6.58 -2.62
N VAL A 252 -7.58 7.06 -3.80
CA VAL A 252 -7.86 6.28 -5.00
C VAL A 252 -6.67 6.44 -5.94
N GLN A 253 -6.00 5.34 -6.30
CA GLN A 253 -4.73 5.38 -7.01
C GLN A 253 -4.66 4.30 -8.07
N ALA A 254 -4.07 4.59 -9.22
CA ALA A 254 -3.80 3.59 -10.25
C ALA A 254 -2.99 2.42 -9.69
N MET A 255 -3.38 1.20 -10.05
CA MET A 255 -2.60 0.01 -9.74
C MET A 255 -1.36 -0.06 -10.62
N VAL A 256 -0.24 -0.44 -10.01
CA VAL A 256 0.98 -0.90 -10.66
C VAL A 256 1.33 -2.28 -10.08
N PHE A 257 1.94 -3.14 -10.90
CA PHE A 257 2.02 -4.56 -10.60
C PHE A 257 3.46 -5.03 -10.51
N GLY A 258 3.86 -5.45 -9.31
CA GLY A 258 5.15 -6.09 -9.05
C GLY A 258 5.18 -7.59 -9.42
N ASN A 259 4.05 -8.17 -9.81
CA ASN A 259 3.90 -9.59 -10.14
C ASN A 259 3.64 -9.85 -11.64
N LEU A 260 4.20 -9.00 -12.51
CA LEU A 260 4.14 -9.18 -13.98
C LEU A 260 5.34 -9.96 -14.56
N GLY A 261 6.08 -10.66 -13.74
CA GLY A 261 7.23 -11.47 -14.15
C GLY A 261 8.56 -10.97 -13.59
N GLU A 262 9.65 -11.50 -14.13
CA GLU A 262 11.02 -11.36 -13.58
C GLU A 262 11.57 -9.92 -13.62
N HIS A 263 11.02 -9.04 -14.43
CA HIS A 263 11.38 -7.61 -14.48
C HIS A 263 10.46 -6.74 -13.63
N SER A 264 9.69 -7.35 -12.77
CA SER A 264 8.75 -6.70 -11.86
C SER A 264 9.00 -7.16 -10.43
N GLY A 265 8.71 -6.30 -9.47
CA GLY A 265 8.91 -6.59 -8.06
C GLY A 265 8.28 -5.53 -7.18
N THR A 266 8.30 -5.77 -5.88
CA THR A 266 7.83 -4.80 -4.89
C THR A 266 8.69 -4.87 -3.66
N GLY A 267 8.78 -3.77 -2.91
CA GLY A 267 9.63 -3.73 -1.73
C GLY A 267 9.36 -2.54 -0.83
N VAL A 268 10.07 -2.58 0.27
CA VAL A 268 10.15 -1.51 1.28
C VAL A 268 11.60 -1.15 1.51
N ALA A 269 11.86 0.13 1.75
CA ALA A 269 13.22 0.57 2.04
C ALA A 269 13.21 1.71 3.07
N PHE A 270 14.34 1.88 3.74
CA PHE A 270 14.56 2.88 4.77
C PHE A 270 15.80 3.68 4.44
N THR A 271 15.69 5.00 4.53
CA THR A 271 16.81 5.90 4.27
C THR A 271 17.95 5.74 5.28
N ARG A 272 17.63 5.24 6.48
CA ARG A 272 18.58 4.89 7.54
C ARG A 272 18.12 3.61 8.23
N ASP A 273 19.04 2.94 8.93
CA ASP A 273 18.69 1.75 9.70
C ASP A 273 17.77 2.10 10.89
N ALA A 274 16.57 1.52 10.90
CA ALA A 274 15.54 1.80 11.89
C ALA A 274 15.85 1.24 13.29
N GLY A 275 16.70 0.22 13.37
CA GLY A 275 17.11 -0.42 14.62
C GLY A 275 18.29 0.28 15.25
N THR A 276 19.33 0.56 14.48
CA THR A 276 20.61 1.10 14.98
C THR A 276 20.76 2.60 14.78
N GLY A 277 20.01 3.21 13.84
CA GLY A 277 20.14 4.61 13.45
C GLY A 277 21.35 4.91 12.58
N GLU A 278 22.01 3.89 12.01
CA GLU A 278 23.10 4.09 11.06
C GLU A 278 22.60 4.79 9.81
N ASP A 279 23.43 5.67 9.27
CA ASP A 279 23.21 6.32 7.98
C ASP A 279 23.51 5.32 6.86
N LEU A 280 22.61 4.35 6.72
CA LEU A 280 22.74 3.21 5.83
C LEU A 280 21.39 2.96 5.16
N PHE A 281 21.34 3.19 3.85
CA PHE A 281 20.19 2.80 3.05
C PHE A 281 20.02 1.28 3.05
N ASN A 282 18.85 0.82 3.41
CA ASN A 282 18.54 -0.61 3.53
C ASN A 282 17.09 -0.88 3.16
N GLY A 283 16.77 -2.14 2.91
CA GLY A 283 15.40 -2.54 2.57
C GLY A 283 15.34 -3.93 1.99
N GLU A 284 14.11 -4.36 1.77
CA GLU A 284 13.79 -5.70 1.28
C GLU A 284 12.85 -5.63 0.09
N PHE A 285 12.98 -6.57 -0.84
CA PHE A 285 12.12 -6.67 -2.01
C PHE A 285 11.88 -8.13 -2.40
N LEU A 286 10.82 -8.34 -3.18
CA LEU A 286 10.50 -9.62 -3.81
C LEU A 286 10.30 -9.39 -5.31
N ILE A 287 10.94 -10.22 -6.13
CA ILE A 287 10.66 -10.32 -7.56
C ILE A 287 9.36 -11.07 -7.78
N ASN A 288 8.62 -10.63 -8.79
CA ASN A 288 7.34 -11.22 -9.19
C ASN A 288 6.38 -11.40 -8.00
N ALA A 289 6.12 -10.30 -7.29
CA ALA A 289 5.32 -10.26 -6.06
C ALA A 289 4.48 -8.97 -5.95
N GLN A 290 3.39 -9.04 -5.22
CA GLN A 290 2.63 -7.88 -4.77
C GLN A 290 3.04 -7.46 -3.35
N GLY A 291 2.67 -6.24 -2.91
CA GLY A 291 3.01 -5.72 -1.59
C GLY A 291 2.54 -6.59 -0.43
N GLU A 292 1.42 -7.28 -0.59
CA GLU A 292 0.89 -8.24 0.40
C GLU A 292 1.85 -9.41 0.63
N ASP A 293 2.53 -9.89 -0.43
CA ASP A 293 3.44 -11.03 -0.36
C ASP A 293 4.70 -10.70 0.46
N VAL A 294 5.15 -9.43 0.46
CA VAL A 294 6.27 -8.94 1.29
C VAL A 294 5.90 -8.97 2.78
N VAL A 295 4.67 -8.57 3.09
CA VAL A 295 4.18 -8.48 4.49
C VAL A 295 3.80 -9.85 5.04
N ALA A 296 3.30 -10.75 4.19
CA ALA A 296 2.84 -12.08 4.59
C ALA A 296 3.97 -13.02 5.04
N GLY A 297 5.22 -12.73 4.67
CA GLY A 297 6.38 -13.55 5.06
C GLY A 297 6.39 -14.96 4.46
N THR A 298 5.61 -15.21 3.40
CA THR A 298 5.51 -16.51 2.72
C THR A 298 6.73 -16.86 1.88
N ARG A 299 7.51 -15.84 1.51
CA ARG A 299 8.75 -15.96 0.74
C ARG A 299 9.86 -15.20 1.47
N THR A 300 11.10 -15.68 1.41
CA THR A 300 12.27 -14.96 1.93
C THR A 300 12.55 -13.75 1.04
N PRO A 301 12.45 -12.51 1.55
CA PRO A 301 12.74 -11.33 0.75
C PRO A 301 14.25 -11.20 0.50
N GLN A 302 14.59 -10.58 -0.62
CA GLN A 302 15.95 -10.22 -0.99
C GLN A 302 16.26 -8.80 -0.49
N GLN A 303 17.53 -8.51 -0.28
CA GLN A 303 17.96 -7.19 0.21
C GLN A 303 18.15 -6.19 -0.94
N VAL A 304 17.79 -4.95 -0.71
CA VAL A 304 17.92 -3.88 -1.72
C VAL A 304 19.39 -3.60 -2.05
N THR A 305 20.26 -3.57 -1.03
CA THR A 305 21.70 -3.27 -1.20
C THR A 305 22.56 -4.53 -1.22
N LEU A 306 23.67 -4.49 -1.93
CA LEU A 306 24.66 -5.58 -1.96
C LEU A 306 25.27 -5.81 -0.56
N GLU A 307 25.56 -4.73 0.16
CA GLU A 307 26.07 -4.81 1.53
C GLU A 307 25.06 -5.51 2.46
N GLY A 308 23.79 -5.10 2.42
CA GLY A 308 22.70 -5.74 3.17
C GLY A 308 22.54 -7.22 2.82
N SER A 309 22.61 -7.57 1.52
CA SER A 309 22.55 -8.95 1.05
C SER A 309 23.68 -9.83 1.59
N ARG A 310 24.92 -9.31 1.62
CA ARG A 310 26.08 -10.02 2.18
C ARG A 310 25.97 -10.17 3.69
N ARG A 311 25.54 -9.13 4.39
CA ARG A 311 25.32 -9.16 5.85
C ARG A 311 24.24 -10.19 6.22
N TRP A 312 23.11 -10.19 5.46
CA TRP A 312 22.06 -11.18 5.64
C TRP A 312 22.58 -12.61 5.41
N ALA A 313 23.34 -12.84 4.35
CA ALA A 313 23.89 -14.16 4.04
C ALA A 313 24.83 -14.68 5.12
N GLN A 314 25.64 -13.81 5.71
CA GLN A 314 26.50 -14.16 6.85
C GLN A 314 25.69 -14.61 8.07
N LEU A 315 24.63 -13.88 8.41
CA LEU A 315 23.74 -14.23 9.53
C LEU A 315 22.93 -15.50 9.26
N ALA A 316 22.50 -15.70 8.02
CA ALA A 316 21.75 -16.88 7.60
C ALA A 316 22.64 -18.11 7.29
N LEU A 317 23.97 -17.97 7.42
CA LEU A 317 24.95 -19.01 7.09
C LEU A 317 24.86 -19.51 5.63
N VAL A 318 24.52 -18.59 4.72
CA VAL A 318 24.42 -18.84 3.27
C VAL A 318 25.74 -18.47 2.60
N SER A 319 26.24 -19.35 1.71
CA SER A 319 27.49 -19.07 0.97
C SER A 319 27.30 -17.93 -0.02
N GLU A 320 28.39 -17.23 -0.40
CA GLU A 320 28.33 -16.14 -1.40
C GLU A 320 27.88 -16.65 -2.78
N GLU A 321 28.20 -17.90 -3.14
CA GLU A 321 27.73 -18.52 -4.38
C GLU A 321 26.21 -18.72 -4.36
N GLU A 322 25.68 -19.25 -3.28
CA GLU A 322 24.24 -19.44 -3.09
C GLU A 322 23.51 -18.10 -2.98
N ARG A 323 24.07 -17.12 -2.24
CA ARG A 323 23.52 -15.78 -2.14
C ARG A 323 23.34 -15.16 -3.53
N ARG A 324 24.40 -15.18 -4.36
CA ARG A 324 24.36 -14.60 -5.71
C ARG A 324 23.40 -15.31 -6.65
N SER A 325 23.21 -16.60 -6.49
CA SER A 325 22.33 -17.38 -7.36
C SER A 325 20.85 -17.34 -6.94
N LYS A 326 20.57 -17.31 -5.64
CA LYS A 326 19.18 -17.39 -5.12
C LYS A 326 18.67 -16.12 -4.49
N PHE A 327 19.57 -15.29 -3.92
CA PHE A 327 19.23 -14.09 -3.15
C PHE A 327 20.07 -12.86 -3.56
N PRO A 328 20.25 -12.60 -4.86
CA PRO A 328 20.97 -11.41 -5.30
C PRO A 328 20.23 -10.14 -4.84
N SER A 329 20.99 -9.06 -4.57
CA SER A 329 20.41 -7.77 -4.22
C SER A 329 19.72 -7.08 -5.40
N LEU A 330 18.87 -6.09 -5.13
CA LEU A 330 18.31 -5.23 -6.17
C LEU A 330 19.42 -4.49 -6.92
N GLU A 331 20.46 -4.06 -6.20
CA GLU A 331 21.65 -3.42 -6.75
C GLU A 331 22.35 -4.28 -7.82
N GLU A 332 22.38 -5.60 -7.64
CA GLU A 332 22.94 -6.56 -8.60
C GLU A 332 21.95 -6.89 -9.74
N LEU A 333 20.67 -7.07 -9.44
CA LEU A 333 19.66 -7.50 -10.41
C LEU A 333 19.22 -6.38 -11.35
N MET A 334 19.01 -5.20 -10.80
CA MET A 334 18.43 -4.05 -11.50
C MET A 334 19.18 -2.76 -11.13
N PRO A 335 20.46 -2.59 -11.51
CA PRO A 335 21.28 -1.47 -11.06
C PRO A 335 20.69 -0.10 -11.40
N ASP A 336 20.04 0.05 -12.55
CA ASP A 336 19.41 1.33 -12.95
C ASP A 336 18.22 1.67 -12.05
N ILE A 337 17.42 0.68 -11.65
CA ILE A 337 16.31 0.84 -10.71
C ILE A 337 16.84 1.16 -9.32
N TYR A 338 17.89 0.48 -8.88
CA TYR A 338 18.55 0.77 -7.61
C TYR A 338 19.04 2.23 -7.55
N GLN A 339 19.68 2.74 -8.61
CA GLN A 339 20.12 4.14 -8.66
C GLN A 339 18.95 5.13 -8.61
N GLN A 340 17.83 4.84 -9.28
CA GLN A 340 16.63 5.66 -9.20
C GLN A 340 16.03 5.65 -7.78
N LEU A 341 16.01 4.49 -7.12
CA LEU A 341 15.53 4.35 -5.76
C LEU A 341 16.40 5.12 -4.77
N LEU A 342 17.74 5.02 -4.89
CA LEU A 342 18.70 5.76 -4.09
C LEU A 342 18.58 7.29 -4.28
N GLN A 343 18.31 7.74 -5.50
CA GLN A 343 18.07 9.16 -5.75
C GLN A 343 16.75 9.64 -5.14
N ALA A 344 15.70 8.83 -5.23
CA ALA A 344 14.41 9.15 -4.62
C ALA A 344 14.52 9.21 -3.08
N GLU A 345 15.24 8.27 -2.48
CA GLU A 345 15.55 8.21 -1.05
C GLU A 345 16.27 9.49 -0.59
N THR A 346 17.38 9.83 -1.26
CA THR A 346 18.15 11.04 -0.96
C THR A 346 17.30 12.31 -1.04
N ASN A 347 16.46 12.41 -2.08
CA ASN A 347 15.56 13.55 -2.25
C ASN A 347 14.53 13.64 -1.12
N LEU A 348 13.94 12.51 -0.71
CA LEU A 348 12.95 12.45 0.35
C LEU A 348 13.55 12.78 1.72
N GLU A 349 14.69 12.19 2.08
CA GLU A 349 15.36 12.46 3.35
C GLU A 349 15.76 13.94 3.47
N ASN A 350 16.35 14.50 2.41
CA ASN A 350 16.74 15.92 2.37
C ASN A 350 15.52 16.86 2.47
N HIS A 351 14.41 16.50 1.81
CA HIS A 351 13.20 17.31 1.82
C HIS A 351 12.50 17.30 3.18
N TYR A 352 12.25 16.11 3.73
CA TYR A 352 11.59 15.97 5.03
C TYR A 352 12.55 16.20 6.21
N ARG A 353 13.86 16.19 5.95
CA ARG A 353 14.93 16.31 6.95
C ARG A 353 14.79 15.28 8.06
N ASP A 354 14.26 14.11 7.73
CA ASP A 354 14.05 12.99 8.65
C ASP A 354 14.14 11.67 7.89
N MET A 355 14.51 10.61 8.61
CA MET A 355 14.50 9.24 8.11
C MET A 355 13.15 8.90 7.50
N GLN A 356 13.17 8.35 6.30
CA GLN A 356 11.97 7.94 5.58
C GLN A 356 11.88 6.42 5.47
N ASP A 357 10.66 5.94 5.55
CA ASP A 357 10.20 4.59 5.24
C ASP A 357 9.43 4.69 3.93
N VAL A 358 9.85 3.98 2.90
CA VAL A 358 9.30 4.05 1.56
C VAL A 358 8.80 2.69 1.08
N GLU A 359 7.67 2.70 0.40
CA GLU A 359 7.13 1.55 -0.31
C GLU A 359 7.26 1.79 -1.81
N PHE A 360 7.73 0.79 -2.56
CA PHE A 360 7.93 0.90 -4.00
C PHE A 360 7.49 -0.34 -4.75
N THR A 361 7.19 -0.17 -6.02
CA THR A 361 6.90 -1.26 -6.97
C THR A 361 7.70 -1.03 -8.24
N ILE A 362 8.25 -2.09 -8.78
CA ILE A 362 8.89 -2.13 -10.09
C ILE A 362 7.93 -2.87 -11.02
N GLN A 363 7.46 -2.18 -12.04
CA GLN A 363 6.64 -2.81 -13.08
C GLN A 363 7.39 -2.77 -14.41
N GLU A 364 7.75 -3.93 -14.94
CA GLU A 364 8.42 -4.07 -16.25
C GLU A 364 9.64 -3.13 -16.38
N GLY A 365 10.49 -3.12 -15.35
CA GLY A 365 11.70 -2.29 -15.31
C GLY A 365 11.45 -0.79 -15.06
N ARG A 366 10.28 -0.38 -14.62
CA ARG A 366 9.96 1.00 -14.23
C ARG A 366 9.66 1.10 -12.74
N LEU A 367 10.39 1.98 -12.05
CA LEU A 367 10.19 2.23 -10.62
C LEU A 367 8.99 3.15 -10.37
N TRP A 368 8.18 2.78 -9.38
CA TRP A 368 7.05 3.56 -8.87
C TRP A 368 7.13 3.65 -7.35
N MET A 369 7.04 4.86 -6.82
CA MET A 369 6.97 5.08 -5.37
C MET A 369 5.50 5.07 -4.94
N LEU A 370 5.13 4.21 -3.99
CA LEU A 370 3.74 4.03 -3.55
C LEU A 370 3.41 4.80 -2.29
N GLN A 371 4.39 5.01 -1.42
CA GLN A 371 4.23 5.69 -0.15
C GLN A 371 5.58 6.16 0.39
N THR A 372 5.58 7.27 1.11
CA THR A 372 6.65 7.66 2.04
C THR A 372 6.05 8.09 3.36
N ARG A 373 6.77 7.83 4.44
CA ARG A 373 6.43 8.29 5.79
C ARG A 373 7.69 8.42 6.63
N ASN A 374 7.62 9.20 7.70
CA ASN A 374 8.71 9.21 8.68
C ASN A 374 8.90 7.82 9.27
N GLY A 375 10.10 7.29 9.18
CA GLY A 375 10.42 5.94 9.60
C GLY A 375 10.21 5.75 11.11
N LYS A 376 9.45 4.71 11.48
CA LYS A 376 9.43 4.25 12.88
C LYS A 376 10.81 3.67 13.21
N ARG A 377 11.31 3.95 14.40
CA ARG A 377 12.68 3.59 14.82
C ARG A 377 12.73 3.28 16.29
N THR A 378 13.75 2.56 16.77
CA THR A 378 14.00 2.31 18.17
C THR A 378 14.40 3.60 18.91
N GLY A 379 14.36 3.61 20.25
CA GLY A 379 14.84 4.74 21.05
C GLY A 379 16.31 5.05 20.81
N ALA A 380 17.16 4.02 20.66
CA ALA A 380 18.57 4.18 20.31
C ALA A 380 18.78 4.81 18.93
N ALA A 381 18.08 4.31 17.92
CA ALA A 381 18.13 4.86 16.57
C ALA A 381 17.62 6.31 16.53
N MET A 382 16.58 6.63 17.28
CA MET A 382 16.02 7.98 17.39
C MET A 382 17.08 9.00 17.81
N VAL A 383 17.81 8.71 18.89
CA VAL A 383 18.87 9.59 19.39
C VAL A 383 20.02 9.69 18.39
N ARG A 384 20.47 8.55 17.85
CA ARG A 384 21.58 8.51 16.89
C ARG A 384 21.27 9.30 15.62
N ILE A 385 20.09 9.11 15.03
CA ILE A 385 19.64 9.82 13.82
C ILE A 385 19.57 11.33 14.10
N ALA A 386 18.95 11.76 15.20
CA ALA A 386 18.88 13.18 15.55
C ALA A 386 20.26 13.82 15.66
N MET A 387 21.21 13.13 16.30
CA MET A 387 22.59 13.62 16.46
C MET A 387 23.38 13.62 15.15
N GLN A 388 23.18 12.62 14.28
CA GLN A 388 23.83 12.59 12.97
C GLN A 388 23.30 13.70 12.05
N MET A 389 21.97 13.88 11.98
CA MET A 389 21.37 14.93 11.17
C MET A 389 21.74 16.34 11.64
N LEU A 390 21.90 16.53 12.96
CA LEU A 390 22.44 17.76 13.53
C LEU A 390 23.89 18.01 13.06
N LYS A 391 24.76 17.00 13.14
CA LYS A 391 26.17 17.07 12.68
C LYS A 391 26.27 17.33 11.17
N GLN A 392 25.36 16.79 10.39
CA GLN A 392 25.25 16.98 8.93
C GLN A 392 24.68 18.38 8.58
N GLY A 393 24.19 19.15 9.55
CA GLY A 393 23.57 20.46 9.31
C GLY A 393 22.18 20.37 8.68
N MET A 394 21.56 19.18 8.67
CA MET A 394 20.21 19.00 8.15
C MET A 394 19.13 19.59 9.06
N ILE A 395 19.36 19.56 10.37
CA ILE A 395 18.50 20.11 11.42
C ILE A 395 19.32 20.93 12.41
N ASP A 396 18.66 21.85 13.13
CA ASP A 396 19.26 22.59 14.22
C ASP A 396 19.12 21.87 15.57
N GLU A 397 19.77 22.40 16.61
CA GLU A 397 19.75 21.82 17.96
C GLU A 397 18.33 21.74 18.56
N LYS A 398 17.50 22.73 18.28
CA LYS A 398 16.12 22.77 18.77
C LYS A 398 15.27 21.68 18.12
N GLU A 399 15.44 21.46 16.83
CA GLU A 399 14.75 20.40 16.11
C GLU A 399 15.27 19.04 16.54
N ALA A 400 16.58 18.85 16.70
CA ALA A 400 17.17 17.62 17.18
C ALA A 400 16.59 17.23 18.55
N LEU A 401 16.50 18.20 19.47
CA LEU A 401 15.93 17.98 20.80
C LEU A 401 14.45 17.59 20.77
N LYS A 402 13.65 18.23 19.89
CA LYS A 402 12.22 17.90 19.71
C LYS A 402 11.96 16.48 19.18
N ARG A 403 12.91 15.93 18.43
CA ARG A 403 12.80 14.58 17.86
C ARG A 403 13.13 13.46 18.82
N VAL A 404 13.69 13.80 19.97
CA VAL A 404 13.98 12.86 21.03
C VAL A 404 12.79 12.81 21.98
N ASP A 405 11.99 11.74 21.87
CA ASP A 405 10.87 11.49 22.77
C ASP A 405 11.40 11.02 24.15
N PRO A 406 11.14 11.78 25.24
CA PRO A 406 11.62 11.43 26.57
C PRO A 406 11.14 10.07 27.07
N GLU A 407 9.91 9.66 26.73
CA GLU A 407 9.35 8.38 27.17
C GLU A 407 10.11 7.21 26.53
N ARG A 408 10.57 7.38 25.30
CA ARG A 408 11.35 6.37 24.61
C ARG A 408 12.81 6.29 25.02
N LEU A 409 13.32 7.28 25.74
CA LEU A 409 14.65 7.19 26.35
C LEU A 409 14.72 6.08 27.41
N ASN A 410 13.60 5.71 28.02
CA ASN A 410 13.55 4.58 28.95
C ASN A 410 13.95 3.26 28.27
N GLU A 411 13.74 3.12 26.95
CA GLU A 411 14.20 1.95 26.19
C GLU A 411 15.72 1.74 26.32
N LEU A 412 16.50 2.83 26.47
CA LEU A 412 17.97 2.80 26.61
C LEU A 412 18.44 2.36 27.96
N LEU A 413 17.57 2.34 28.97
CA LEU A 413 17.90 1.95 30.35
C LEU A 413 17.67 0.45 30.58
N HIS A 414 17.02 -0.24 29.65
CA HIS A 414 16.77 -1.67 29.74
C HIS A 414 17.84 -2.47 29.00
N PRO A 415 18.30 -3.62 29.58
CA PRO A 415 19.17 -4.51 28.83
C PRO A 415 18.46 -5.06 27.58
N VAL A 416 19.19 -5.10 26.47
CA VAL A 416 18.77 -5.76 25.25
C VAL A 416 19.44 -7.13 25.17
N PHE A 417 18.75 -8.10 24.62
CA PHE A 417 19.36 -9.38 24.27
C PHE A 417 20.21 -9.19 23.01
N ASP A 418 21.41 -9.79 23.03
CA ASP A 418 22.33 -9.82 21.88
C ASP A 418 21.79 -10.70 20.76
#